data_83d4a3296f1fe76e1d46924ffe47d14f
#
_entry.id   83d4a3296f1fe76e1d46924ffe47d14f
#
_cell.length_a   1.000
_cell.length_b   1.000
_cell.length_c   1.000
_cell.angle_alpha   90.00
_cell.angle_beta   90.00
_cell.angle_gamma   90.00
#
_symmetry.space_group_name_H-M   'P 1'
#
loop_
_entity.id
_entity.type
_entity.pdbx_description
1 polymer ?
#
loop_
_entity_poly.entity_id
_entity_poly.type
_entity_poly.pdbx_seq_one_letter_code
_entity_poly.pdbx_strand_id
1 'polypeptide(L)'
;MKLNEKKTIIISGIPQRIHLWAKDETKPVILFLHGGPGMPFRHKIRKHLLPLADDFVLAAIDERGAGGSFSPTLKPEDLSIDDFLADIKEWTDYLCKRFHHKRIYLIGHSFGSFLASRAIVENPESYAAYIGVGQIVDMPDLMEERYKMLSQKAREIGDALLIRKLEEIGSPNGGRFSTQEANDFFSSHYYAVMEPAGYPSFEKREIKPVMRSLEYTREEKKNWLKGIALSRAATSSVI
;
A
#
# COMPACT_ATOMS: atom_id res chain seq x y z
N MET A 1 -19.93 -8.61 -16.95
CA MET A 1 -19.67 -8.59 -15.51
C MET A 1 -21.01 -8.37 -14.82
N LYS A 2 -21.39 -9.24 -13.87
CA LYS A 2 -22.65 -9.09 -13.12
C LYS A 2 -22.47 -8.08 -11.98
N LEU A 3 -21.32 -8.13 -11.29
CA LEU A 3 -20.95 -7.18 -10.24
C LEU A 3 -19.87 -6.22 -10.76
N ASN A 4 -20.13 -4.92 -10.66
CA ASN A 4 -19.17 -3.83 -10.88
C ASN A 4 -19.65 -2.66 -10.03
N GLU A 5 -19.23 -2.67 -8.76
CA GLU A 5 -19.84 -1.81 -7.76
C GLU A 5 -18.78 -1.03 -6.99
N LYS A 6 -18.94 0.29 -6.94
CA LYS A 6 -18.15 1.20 -6.09
C LYS A 6 -19.00 1.62 -4.90
N LYS A 7 -18.54 1.32 -3.71
CA LYS A 7 -19.23 1.68 -2.46
C LYS A 7 -18.31 2.39 -1.49
N THR A 8 -18.92 3.19 -0.63
CA THR A 8 -18.30 3.66 0.61
C THR A 8 -19.00 2.94 1.76
N ILE A 9 -18.22 2.30 2.61
CA ILE A 9 -18.68 1.55 3.78
C ILE A 9 -18.03 2.20 5.00
N ILE A 10 -18.75 2.24 6.12
CA ILE A 10 -18.15 2.64 7.40
C ILE A 10 -17.38 1.44 7.93
N ILE A 11 -16.08 1.58 8.07
CA ILE A 11 -15.14 0.59 8.59
C ILE A 11 -14.39 1.24 9.74
N SER A 12 -14.41 0.66 10.91
CA SER A 12 -13.83 1.20 12.14
C SER A 12 -14.20 2.68 12.36
N GLY A 13 -15.48 3.01 12.10
CA GLY A 13 -16.01 4.37 12.24
C GLY A 13 -15.64 5.34 11.12
N ILE A 14 -14.87 4.94 10.12
CA ILE A 14 -14.37 5.79 9.03
C ILE A 14 -14.98 5.37 7.69
N PRO A 15 -15.48 6.33 6.86
CA PRO A 15 -15.93 6.03 5.51
C PRO A 15 -14.76 5.54 4.63
N GLN A 16 -14.80 4.31 4.19
CA GLN A 16 -13.77 3.72 3.33
C GLN A 16 -14.35 3.24 2.00
N ARG A 17 -13.58 3.42 0.94
CA ARG A 17 -13.97 3.07 -0.45
C ARG A 17 -13.57 1.65 -0.78
N ILE A 18 -14.49 0.91 -1.40
CA ILE A 18 -14.25 -0.38 -2.01
C ILE A 18 -14.75 -0.37 -3.46
N HIS A 19 -14.07 -1.12 -4.32
CA HIS A 19 -14.57 -1.49 -5.64
C HIS A 19 -14.60 -3.01 -5.78
N LEU A 20 -15.74 -3.53 -6.18
CA LEU A 20 -16.03 -4.96 -6.34
C LEU A 20 -16.27 -5.29 -7.81
N TRP A 21 -15.67 -6.41 -8.28
CA TRP A 21 -15.91 -6.96 -9.62
C TRP A 21 -16.09 -8.47 -9.53
N ALA A 22 -17.10 -9.00 -10.21
CA ALA A 22 -17.31 -10.44 -10.40
C ALA A 22 -18.19 -10.74 -11.59
N LYS A 23 -18.01 -11.91 -12.21
CA LYS A 23 -19.01 -12.52 -13.10
C LYS A 23 -20.06 -13.31 -12.33
N ASP A 24 -19.68 -13.84 -11.18
CA ASP A 24 -20.53 -14.64 -10.30
C ASP A 24 -20.22 -14.29 -8.84
N GLU A 25 -21.22 -13.80 -8.12
CA GLU A 25 -21.08 -13.37 -6.70
C GLU A 25 -20.99 -14.53 -5.72
N THR A 26 -21.21 -15.76 -6.17
CA THR A 26 -21.04 -16.97 -5.34
C THR A 26 -19.60 -17.46 -5.29
N LYS A 27 -18.72 -16.89 -6.10
CA LYS A 27 -17.29 -17.25 -6.18
C LYS A 27 -16.51 -16.76 -4.95
N PRO A 28 -15.40 -17.41 -4.62
CA PRO A 28 -14.53 -16.99 -3.52
C PRO A 28 -14.08 -15.53 -3.66
N VAL A 29 -13.88 -14.85 -2.54
CA VAL A 29 -13.49 -13.43 -2.51
C VAL A 29 -11.99 -13.28 -2.39
N ILE A 30 -11.40 -12.36 -3.16
CA ILE A 30 -10.03 -11.87 -2.98
C ILE A 30 -10.08 -10.43 -2.48
N LEU A 31 -9.54 -10.17 -1.30
CA LEU A 31 -9.31 -8.82 -0.79
C LEU A 31 -7.89 -8.37 -1.18
N PHE A 32 -7.79 -7.21 -1.82
CA PHE A 32 -6.51 -6.60 -2.22
C PHE A 32 -6.15 -5.45 -1.30
N LEU A 33 -4.98 -5.54 -0.66
CA LEU A 33 -4.35 -4.49 0.13
C LEU A 33 -3.24 -3.82 -0.67
N HIS A 34 -3.34 -2.51 -0.84
CA HIS A 34 -2.37 -1.76 -1.64
C HIS A 34 -1.10 -1.39 -0.87
N GLY A 35 -0.10 -0.97 -1.60
CA GLY A 35 1.15 -0.47 -1.03
C GLY A 35 1.18 1.04 -0.86
N GLY A 36 2.35 1.51 -0.61
CA GLY A 36 2.64 2.92 -0.40
C GLY A 36 3.35 3.13 0.94
N PRO A 37 2.66 3.33 2.06
CA PRO A 37 1.20 3.41 2.27
C PRO A 37 0.51 4.55 1.51
N GLY A 38 -0.82 4.49 1.44
CA GLY A 38 -1.62 5.56 0.85
C GLY A 38 -1.67 5.59 -0.69
N MET A 39 -1.35 4.49 -1.39
CA MET A 39 -1.32 4.42 -2.86
C MET A 39 -2.34 3.41 -3.42
N PRO A 40 -3.65 3.73 -3.39
CA PRO A 40 -4.69 2.85 -3.93
C PRO A 40 -4.44 2.46 -5.38
N PHE A 41 -4.65 1.17 -5.71
CA PHE A 41 -4.32 0.65 -7.03
C PHE A 41 -5.52 0.00 -7.76
N ARG A 42 -6.77 0.40 -7.49
CA ARG A 42 -7.98 -0.11 -8.16
C ARG A 42 -7.83 -0.12 -9.69
N HIS A 43 -7.18 0.88 -10.25
CA HIS A 43 -6.89 0.97 -11.68
C HIS A 43 -5.97 -0.14 -12.19
N LYS A 44 -5.01 -0.59 -11.38
CA LYS A 44 -4.11 -1.71 -11.74
C LYS A 44 -4.88 -3.04 -11.70
N ILE A 45 -5.73 -3.26 -10.69
CA ILE A 45 -6.61 -4.43 -10.61
C ILE A 45 -7.48 -4.50 -11.85
N ARG A 46 -8.19 -3.42 -12.18
CA ARG A 46 -9.04 -3.38 -13.37
C ARG A 46 -8.28 -3.65 -14.67
N LYS A 47 -7.08 -3.07 -14.81
CA LYS A 47 -6.31 -3.18 -16.04
C LYS A 47 -5.66 -4.54 -16.24
N HIS A 48 -5.19 -5.17 -15.16
CA HIS A 48 -4.30 -6.32 -15.25
C HIS A 48 -4.87 -7.60 -14.64
N LEU A 49 -5.77 -7.50 -13.65
CA LEU A 49 -6.28 -8.63 -12.90
C LEU A 49 -7.77 -8.89 -13.11
N LEU A 50 -8.44 -8.08 -13.94
CA LEU A 50 -9.88 -8.24 -14.19
C LEU A 50 -10.28 -9.64 -14.72
N PRO A 51 -9.45 -10.38 -15.50
CA PRO A 51 -9.78 -11.76 -15.87
C PRO A 51 -10.00 -12.71 -14.68
N LEU A 52 -9.40 -12.45 -13.51
CA LEU A 52 -9.67 -13.22 -12.28
C LEU A 52 -11.12 -13.10 -11.81
N ALA A 53 -11.88 -12.09 -12.27
CA ALA A 53 -13.31 -11.95 -11.95
C ALA A 53 -14.18 -13.03 -12.59
N ASP A 54 -13.62 -13.91 -13.41
CA ASP A 54 -14.28 -15.09 -13.93
C ASP A 54 -14.45 -16.16 -12.84
N ASP A 55 -13.48 -16.25 -11.92
CA ASP A 55 -13.41 -17.28 -10.88
C ASP A 55 -13.49 -16.75 -9.46
N PHE A 56 -13.37 -15.42 -9.27
CA PHE A 56 -13.35 -14.76 -7.96
C PHE A 56 -14.20 -13.49 -7.93
N VAL A 57 -14.64 -13.12 -6.74
CA VAL A 57 -15.05 -11.76 -6.43
C VAL A 57 -13.80 -10.95 -6.08
N LEU A 58 -13.46 -9.95 -6.87
CA LEU A 58 -12.33 -9.07 -6.62
C LEU A 58 -12.77 -7.88 -5.76
N ALA A 59 -12.16 -7.67 -4.62
CA ALA A 59 -12.45 -6.61 -3.68
C ALA A 59 -11.20 -5.73 -3.48
N ALA A 60 -11.17 -4.56 -4.10
CA ALA A 60 -10.08 -3.60 -3.98
C ALA A 60 -10.52 -2.43 -3.11
N ILE A 61 -9.89 -2.28 -1.95
CA ILE A 61 -10.15 -1.17 -1.02
C ILE A 61 -9.16 -0.03 -1.27
N ASP A 62 -9.59 1.18 -0.93
CA ASP A 62 -8.68 2.27 -0.61
C ASP A 62 -8.59 2.29 0.93
N GLU A 63 -7.41 2.05 1.47
CA GLU A 63 -7.17 2.05 2.93
C GLU A 63 -7.50 3.41 3.53
N ARG A 64 -7.70 3.48 4.85
CA ARG A 64 -7.95 4.75 5.56
C ARG A 64 -6.97 5.84 5.14
N GLY A 65 -7.46 7.04 4.96
CA GLY A 65 -6.64 8.20 4.57
C GLY A 65 -6.18 8.20 3.10
N ALA A 66 -6.58 7.24 2.27
CA ALA A 66 -6.11 7.13 0.88
C ALA A 66 -7.25 7.23 -0.15
N GLY A 67 -6.99 7.88 -1.28
CA GLY A 67 -7.90 7.92 -2.43
C GLY A 67 -9.33 8.28 -2.08
N GLY A 68 -10.28 7.35 -2.28
CA GLY A 68 -11.69 7.54 -1.94
C GLY A 68 -12.01 7.40 -0.44
N SER A 69 -11.04 6.95 0.36
CA SER A 69 -11.12 6.86 1.83
C SER A 69 -10.39 8.01 2.53
N PHE A 70 -9.91 9.00 1.78
CA PHE A 70 -9.28 10.18 2.35
C PHE A 70 -10.32 11.09 3.01
N SER A 71 -10.02 11.54 4.24
CA SER A 71 -10.75 12.63 4.89
C SER A 71 -9.77 13.70 5.35
N PRO A 72 -10.10 15.00 5.19
CA PRO A 72 -9.27 16.08 5.70
C PRO A 72 -9.26 16.17 7.23
N THR A 73 -10.12 15.44 7.92
CA THR A 73 -10.17 15.35 9.37
C THR A 73 -9.23 14.32 9.96
N LEU A 74 -8.76 13.35 9.12
CA LEU A 74 -7.78 12.35 9.54
C LEU A 74 -6.41 13.00 9.71
N LYS A 75 -5.74 12.63 10.78
CA LYS A 75 -4.40 13.05 11.13
C LYS A 75 -3.44 11.86 11.09
N PRO A 76 -2.11 12.08 11.08
CA PRO A 76 -1.14 10.98 11.10
C PRO A 76 -1.35 9.96 12.23
N GLU A 77 -1.74 10.41 13.41
CA GLU A 77 -2.02 9.56 14.57
C GLU A 77 -3.21 8.63 14.40
N ASP A 78 -4.11 8.88 13.44
CA ASP A 78 -5.26 8.02 13.11
C ASP A 78 -4.90 6.91 12.11
N LEU A 79 -3.63 6.79 11.73
CA LEU A 79 -3.10 5.83 10.75
C LEU A 79 -2.04 4.91 11.40
N SER A 80 -2.29 4.41 12.60
CA SER A 80 -1.43 3.43 13.24
C SER A 80 -1.54 2.05 12.55
N ILE A 81 -0.56 1.18 12.78
CA ILE A 81 -0.63 -0.20 12.27
C ILE A 81 -1.84 -0.92 12.83
N ASP A 82 -2.15 -0.73 14.11
CA ASP A 82 -3.31 -1.34 14.78
C ASP A 82 -4.63 -0.86 14.14
N ASP A 83 -4.72 0.41 13.75
CA ASP A 83 -5.87 0.94 13.02
C ASP A 83 -6.05 0.27 11.66
N PHE A 84 -4.97 0.07 10.90
CA PHE A 84 -5.03 -0.65 9.63
C PHE A 84 -5.43 -2.11 9.82
N LEU A 85 -4.93 -2.79 10.86
CA LEU A 85 -5.29 -4.18 11.16
C LEU A 85 -6.75 -4.31 11.57
N ALA A 86 -7.27 -3.38 12.38
CA ALA A 86 -8.70 -3.32 12.72
C ALA A 86 -9.57 -3.14 11.47
N ASP A 87 -9.17 -2.26 10.55
CA ASP A 87 -9.87 -2.08 9.27
C ASP A 87 -9.87 -3.36 8.42
N ILE A 88 -8.71 -4.01 8.29
CA ILE A 88 -8.59 -5.25 7.51
C ILE A 88 -9.50 -6.33 8.08
N LYS A 89 -9.56 -6.46 9.40
CA LYS A 89 -10.46 -7.40 10.06
C LYS A 89 -11.92 -7.08 9.74
N GLU A 90 -12.35 -5.86 9.90
CA GLU A 90 -13.73 -5.44 9.63
C GLU A 90 -14.09 -5.57 8.15
N TRP A 91 -13.18 -5.25 7.22
CA TRP A 91 -13.34 -5.52 5.80
C TRP A 91 -13.51 -7.02 5.52
N THR A 92 -12.72 -7.87 6.16
CA THR A 92 -12.79 -9.32 6.03
C THR A 92 -14.15 -9.84 6.50
N ASP A 93 -14.62 -9.40 7.68
CA ASP A 93 -15.92 -9.77 8.24
C ASP A 93 -17.06 -9.30 7.33
N TYR A 94 -16.99 -8.07 6.83
CA TYR A 94 -17.97 -7.53 5.87
C TYR A 94 -18.05 -8.37 4.59
N LEU A 95 -16.92 -8.72 4.00
CA LEU A 95 -16.86 -9.49 2.76
C LEU A 95 -17.32 -10.93 2.97
N CYS A 96 -16.90 -11.57 4.06
CA CYS A 96 -17.38 -12.91 4.45
C CYS A 96 -18.92 -12.93 4.59
N LYS A 97 -19.48 -11.95 5.30
CA LYS A 97 -20.92 -11.82 5.50
C LYS A 97 -21.67 -11.54 4.19
N ARG A 98 -21.17 -10.61 3.37
CA ARG A 98 -21.82 -10.18 2.12
C ARG A 98 -21.91 -11.30 1.09
N PHE A 99 -20.85 -12.09 0.96
CA PHE A 99 -20.75 -13.14 -0.05
C PHE A 99 -20.96 -14.55 0.51
N HIS A 100 -21.39 -14.67 1.79
CA HIS A 100 -21.69 -15.92 2.47
C HIS A 100 -20.51 -16.92 2.49
N HIS A 101 -19.29 -16.41 2.62
CA HIS A 101 -18.06 -17.21 2.77
C HIS A 101 -17.56 -17.19 4.21
N LYS A 102 -16.95 -18.31 4.64
CA LYS A 102 -16.28 -18.41 5.95
C LYS A 102 -14.86 -17.81 5.92
N ARG A 103 -14.26 -17.81 4.76
CA ARG A 103 -12.87 -17.40 4.53
C ARG A 103 -12.77 -16.64 3.21
N ILE A 104 -11.82 -15.72 3.14
CA ILE A 104 -11.46 -15.02 1.90
C ILE A 104 -10.00 -15.25 1.56
N TYR A 105 -9.59 -14.92 0.33
CA TYR A 105 -8.20 -14.83 -0.07
C TYR A 105 -7.70 -13.41 0.17
N LEU A 106 -6.44 -13.28 0.59
CA LEU A 106 -5.81 -11.99 0.85
C LEU A 106 -4.59 -11.81 -0.06
N ILE A 107 -4.55 -10.71 -0.79
CA ILE A 107 -3.38 -10.31 -1.59
C ILE A 107 -2.88 -8.97 -1.07
N GLY A 108 -1.64 -8.95 -0.56
CA GLY A 108 -0.99 -7.75 -0.07
C GLY A 108 0.19 -7.34 -0.97
N HIS A 109 0.26 -6.08 -1.36
CA HIS A 109 1.37 -5.56 -2.15
C HIS A 109 2.20 -4.57 -1.33
N SER A 110 3.53 -4.77 -1.27
CA SER A 110 4.46 -3.86 -0.57
C SER A 110 3.99 -3.62 0.88
N PHE A 111 3.69 -2.39 1.30
CA PHE A 111 3.14 -2.08 2.63
C PHE A 111 1.88 -2.92 2.95
N GLY A 112 0.98 -3.14 1.98
CA GLY A 112 -0.16 -4.03 2.15
C GLY A 112 0.24 -5.49 2.44
N SER A 113 1.42 -5.95 2.02
CA SER A 113 1.92 -7.29 2.36
C SER A 113 2.41 -7.37 3.81
N PHE A 114 2.96 -6.30 4.33
CA PHE A 114 3.33 -6.16 5.74
C PHE A 114 2.08 -6.22 6.65
N LEU A 115 1.02 -5.51 6.27
CA LEU A 115 -0.26 -5.55 7.00
C LEU A 115 -0.92 -6.93 6.89
N ALA A 116 -0.96 -7.50 5.67
CA ALA A 116 -1.59 -8.79 5.42
C ALA A 116 -0.95 -9.94 6.22
N SER A 117 0.38 -9.96 6.32
CA SER A 117 1.09 -10.99 7.10
C SER A 117 0.70 -10.95 8.59
N ARG A 118 0.49 -9.77 9.16
CA ARG A 118 0.01 -9.60 10.54
C ARG A 118 -1.45 -10.00 10.70
N ALA A 119 -2.30 -9.54 9.79
CA ALA A 119 -3.73 -9.87 9.81
C ALA A 119 -3.97 -11.39 9.78
N ILE A 120 -3.14 -12.15 9.04
CA ILE A 120 -3.24 -13.61 8.98
C ILE A 120 -2.80 -14.25 10.30
N VAL A 121 -1.74 -13.75 10.93
CA VAL A 121 -1.28 -14.28 12.23
C VAL A 121 -2.33 -14.04 13.30
N GLU A 122 -3.00 -12.89 13.28
CA GLU A 122 -4.04 -12.56 14.26
C GLU A 122 -5.36 -13.32 14.03
N ASN A 123 -5.73 -13.59 12.78
CA ASN A 123 -7.04 -14.18 12.43
C ASN A 123 -6.89 -15.26 11.34
N PRO A 124 -6.10 -16.34 11.57
CA PRO A 124 -5.77 -17.32 10.53
C PRO A 124 -6.99 -18.06 9.98
N GLU A 125 -8.04 -18.23 10.79
CA GLU A 125 -9.29 -18.89 10.40
C GLU A 125 -10.10 -18.10 9.36
N SER A 126 -9.85 -16.81 9.22
CA SER A 126 -10.59 -15.93 8.29
C SER A 126 -10.03 -15.95 6.86
N TYR A 127 -8.87 -16.58 6.65
CA TYR A 127 -8.20 -16.59 5.36
C TYR A 127 -8.02 -18.00 4.82
N ALA A 128 -8.34 -18.18 3.51
CA ALA A 128 -8.13 -19.45 2.81
C ALA A 128 -6.68 -19.56 2.30
N ALA A 129 -6.12 -18.47 1.84
CA ALA A 129 -4.72 -18.32 1.46
C ALA A 129 -4.31 -16.85 1.41
N TYR A 130 -2.99 -16.62 1.40
CA TYR A 130 -2.35 -15.32 1.27
C TYR A 130 -1.33 -15.32 0.14
N ILE A 131 -1.27 -14.20 -0.58
CA ILE A 131 -0.25 -13.93 -1.60
C ILE A 131 0.41 -12.60 -1.28
N GLY A 132 1.70 -12.62 -0.96
CA GLY A 132 2.53 -11.44 -0.78
C GLY A 132 3.22 -11.04 -2.10
N VAL A 133 3.06 -9.78 -2.51
CA VAL A 133 3.70 -9.22 -3.70
C VAL A 133 4.65 -8.10 -3.25
N GLY A 134 5.96 -8.28 -3.49
CA GLY A 134 6.97 -7.39 -2.91
C GLY A 134 6.91 -7.45 -1.38
N GLN A 135 6.94 -8.68 -0.83
CA GLN A 135 6.73 -8.96 0.58
C GLN A 135 7.71 -8.18 1.46
N ILE A 136 7.15 -7.46 2.44
CA ILE A 136 7.90 -6.86 3.54
C ILE A 136 7.70 -7.74 4.77
N VAL A 137 8.78 -8.30 5.30
CA VAL A 137 8.77 -9.14 6.50
C VAL A 137 9.04 -8.30 7.73
N ASP A 138 10.10 -7.50 7.68
CA ASP A 138 10.53 -6.62 8.75
C ASP A 138 10.87 -5.24 8.16
N MET A 139 10.30 -4.18 8.72
CA MET A 139 10.53 -2.82 8.22
C MET A 139 11.88 -2.25 8.67
N PRO A 140 12.27 -2.40 9.93
CA PRO A 140 13.60 -2.04 10.40
C PRO A 140 14.71 -2.66 9.57
N ASP A 141 14.72 -3.98 9.42
CA ASP A 141 15.71 -4.71 8.63
C ASP A 141 15.73 -4.24 7.16
N LEU A 142 14.55 -4.04 6.58
CA LEU A 142 14.44 -3.53 5.20
C LEU A 142 15.14 -2.18 5.03
N MET A 143 14.98 -1.26 5.97
CA MET A 143 15.58 0.07 5.89
C MET A 143 17.10 0.03 6.06
N GLU A 144 17.58 -0.80 6.96
CA GLU A 144 19.03 -1.00 7.16
C GLU A 144 19.68 -1.63 5.92
N GLU A 145 19.08 -2.67 5.36
CA GLU A 145 19.57 -3.30 4.14
C GLU A 145 19.55 -2.34 2.92
N ARG A 146 18.50 -1.56 2.77
CA ARG A 146 18.46 -0.51 1.73
C ARG A 146 19.56 0.52 1.89
N TYR A 147 19.87 0.93 3.13
CA TYR A 147 20.98 1.85 3.40
C TYR A 147 22.33 1.24 3.00
N LYS A 148 22.58 -0.01 3.36
CA LYS A 148 23.78 -0.75 2.96
C LYS A 148 23.90 -0.83 1.43
N MET A 149 22.80 -1.22 0.75
CA MET A 149 22.77 -1.31 -0.71
C MET A 149 23.05 0.03 -1.39
N LEU A 150 22.43 1.12 -0.94
CA LEU A 150 22.67 2.46 -1.52
C LEU A 150 24.10 2.92 -1.25
N SER A 151 24.63 2.69 -0.04
CA SER A 151 26.01 3.05 0.31
C SER A 151 27.03 2.28 -0.51
N GLN A 152 26.81 1.00 -0.75
CA GLN A 152 27.63 0.20 -1.64
C GLN A 152 27.56 0.73 -3.07
N LYS A 153 26.34 0.97 -3.57
CA LYS A 153 26.14 1.47 -4.93
C LYS A 153 26.78 2.83 -5.16
N ALA A 154 26.68 3.74 -4.20
CA ALA A 154 27.33 5.05 -4.27
C ALA A 154 28.86 4.93 -4.44
N ARG A 155 29.50 3.98 -3.72
CA ARG A 155 30.92 3.69 -3.87
C ARG A 155 31.25 3.08 -5.23
N GLU A 156 30.45 2.13 -5.71
CA GLU A 156 30.64 1.50 -7.03
C GLU A 156 30.61 2.51 -8.18
N ILE A 157 29.71 3.49 -8.13
CA ILE A 157 29.60 4.54 -9.16
C ILE A 157 30.52 5.74 -8.93
N GLY A 158 31.23 5.78 -7.81
CA GLY A 158 32.18 6.87 -7.48
C GLY A 158 31.52 8.20 -7.13
N ASP A 159 30.26 8.21 -6.66
CA ASP A 159 29.55 9.43 -6.28
C ASP A 159 29.99 9.93 -4.90
N ALA A 160 31.04 10.73 -4.88
CA ALA A 160 31.65 11.27 -3.65
C ALA A 160 30.67 12.14 -2.83
N LEU A 161 29.76 12.85 -3.47
CA LEU A 161 28.76 13.69 -2.76
C LEU A 161 27.73 12.82 -2.06
N LEU A 162 27.22 11.80 -2.74
CA LEU A 162 26.26 10.86 -2.18
C LEU A 162 26.89 10.06 -1.03
N ILE A 163 28.14 9.57 -1.20
CA ILE A 163 28.88 8.86 -0.14
C ILE A 163 28.96 9.73 1.13
N ARG A 164 29.47 10.96 0.98
CA ARG A 164 29.60 11.89 2.11
C ARG A 164 28.26 12.17 2.79
N LYS A 165 27.20 12.36 2.00
CA LYS A 165 25.88 12.65 2.56
C LYS A 165 25.27 11.45 3.29
N LEU A 166 25.49 10.23 2.78
CA LEU A 166 25.08 9.00 3.47
C LEU A 166 25.82 8.82 4.78
N GLU A 167 27.14 9.10 4.81
CA GLU A 167 27.94 9.07 6.05
C GLU A 167 27.44 10.11 7.06
N GLU A 168 27.05 11.31 6.61
CA GLU A 168 26.53 12.38 7.47
C GLU A 168 25.18 12.01 8.11
N ILE A 169 24.23 11.45 7.35
CA ILE A 169 22.94 11.04 7.90
C ILE A 169 23.01 9.76 8.74
N GLY A 170 24.04 8.92 8.53
CA GLY A 170 24.24 7.66 9.22
C GLY A 170 23.26 6.55 8.83
N SER A 171 23.52 5.34 9.32
CA SER A 171 22.62 4.20 9.16
C SER A 171 21.34 4.41 9.97
N PRO A 172 20.17 4.01 9.47
CA PRO A 172 18.97 4.01 10.27
C PRO A 172 19.13 3.09 11.48
N ASN A 173 18.59 3.50 12.63
CA ASN A 173 18.57 2.71 13.85
C ASN A 173 17.14 2.21 14.10
N GLY A 174 16.95 0.88 14.14
CA GLY A 174 15.62 0.29 14.21
C GLY A 174 14.72 0.74 13.05
N GLY A 175 15.32 0.88 11.85
CA GLY A 175 14.62 1.31 10.64
C GLY A 175 14.38 2.81 10.49
N ARG A 176 14.83 3.64 11.42
CA ARG A 176 14.58 5.09 11.44
C ARG A 176 15.84 5.91 11.30
N PHE A 177 15.78 6.95 10.48
CA PHE A 177 16.80 8.00 10.49
C PHE A 177 16.55 8.99 11.64
N SER A 178 17.61 9.68 12.03
CA SER A 178 17.56 10.64 13.15
C SER A 178 16.67 11.86 12.88
N THR A 179 16.46 12.22 11.62
CA THR A 179 15.64 13.37 11.22
C THR A 179 14.77 13.04 10.00
N GLN A 180 13.69 13.80 9.80
CA GLN A 180 12.84 13.68 8.61
C GLN A 180 13.61 14.04 7.33
N GLU A 181 14.50 15.04 7.38
CA GLU A 181 15.34 15.42 6.25
C GLU A 181 16.25 14.28 5.80
N ALA A 182 16.81 13.53 6.75
CA ALA A 182 17.63 12.36 6.45
C ALA A 182 16.81 11.26 5.78
N ASN A 183 15.60 11.01 6.27
CA ASN A 183 14.66 10.04 5.67
C ASN A 183 14.25 10.45 4.25
N ASP A 184 13.92 11.72 4.02
CA ASP A 184 13.52 12.22 2.71
C ASP A 184 14.69 12.21 1.71
N PHE A 185 15.90 12.60 2.16
CA PHE A 185 17.11 12.48 1.38
C PHE A 185 17.35 11.03 0.96
N PHE A 186 17.38 10.11 1.92
CA PHE A 186 17.61 8.69 1.67
C PHE A 186 16.59 8.12 0.68
N SER A 187 15.30 8.32 0.95
CA SER A 187 14.22 7.77 0.13
C SER A 187 14.28 8.26 -1.32
N SER A 188 14.55 9.55 -1.54
CA SER A 188 14.66 10.11 -2.87
C SER A 188 15.85 9.56 -3.66
N HIS A 189 17.01 9.42 -3.01
CA HIS A 189 18.23 8.94 -3.66
C HIS A 189 18.23 7.42 -3.84
N TYR A 190 17.63 6.65 -2.91
CA TYR A 190 17.51 5.20 -3.05
C TYR A 190 16.86 4.83 -4.38
N TYR A 191 15.69 5.36 -4.67
CA TYR A 191 15.01 5.05 -5.92
C TYR A 191 15.73 5.61 -7.16
N ALA A 192 16.32 6.81 -7.06
CA ALA A 192 17.04 7.41 -8.17
C ALA A 192 18.29 6.62 -8.59
N VAL A 193 18.99 6.02 -7.62
CA VAL A 193 20.28 5.33 -7.84
C VAL A 193 20.08 3.83 -8.07
N MET A 194 19.11 3.21 -7.36
CA MET A 194 18.89 1.76 -7.41
C MET A 194 17.99 1.30 -8.55
N GLU A 195 17.19 2.21 -9.12
CA GLU A 195 16.37 1.85 -10.28
C GLU A 195 17.23 1.67 -11.53
N PRO A 196 16.97 0.64 -12.36
CA PRO A 196 17.72 0.42 -13.60
C PRO A 196 17.67 1.63 -14.53
N ALA A 197 18.73 1.84 -15.30
CA ALA A 197 18.77 2.88 -16.33
C ALA A 197 17.57 2.72 -17.30
N GLY A 198 16.85 3.82 -17.54
CA GLY A 198 15.64 3.82 -18.37
C GLY A 198 14.37 3.33 -17.68
N TYR A 199 14.42 2.96 -16.40
CA TYR A 199 13.22 2.62 -15.65
C TYR A 199 12.30 3.84 -15.55
N PRO A 200 10.99 3.70 -15.81
CA PRO A 200 10.11 4.86 -15.84
C PRO A 200 10.02 5.52 -14.47
N SER A 201 10.08 6.84 -14.42
CA SER A 201 9.96 7.61 -13.17
C SER A 201 8.66 7.29 -12.41
N PHE A 202 8.67 7.56 -11.11
CA PHE A 202 7.48 7.41 -10.25
C PHE A 202 6.25 8.11 -10.82
N GLU A 203 6.42 9.30 -11.40
CA GLU A 203 5.33 10.01 -12.07
C GLU A 203 4.72 9.18 -13.20
N LYS A 204 5.56 8.59 -14.06
CA LYS A 204 5.11 7.79 -15.21
C LYS A 204 4.45 6.48 -14.78
N ARG A 205 4.96 5.84 -13.72
CA ARG A 205 4.50 4.52 -13.25
C ARG A 205 3.25 4.61 -12.39
N GLU A 206 3.18 5.60 -11.50
CA GLU A 206 2.16 5.65 -10.46
C GLU A 206 1.17 6.81 -10.69
N ILE A 207 1.64 8.04 -10.84
CA ILE A 207 0.78 9.22 -10.90
C ILE A 207 0.00 9.28 -12.22
N LYS A 208 0.68 9.21 -13.35
CA LYS A 208 0.01 9.31 -14.67
C LYS A 208 -1.08 8.27 -14.91
N PRO A 209 -0.88 6.98 -14.56
CA PRO A 209 -1.94 5.98 -14.67
C PRO A 209 -3.18 6.31 -13.82
N VAL A 210 -3.00 6.77 -12.59
CA VAL A 210 -4.12 7.19 -11.72
C VAL A 210 -4.84 8.39 -12.33
N MET A 211 -4.10 9.43 -12.76
CA MET A 211 -4.71 10.64 -13.32
C MET A 211 -5.50 10.38 -14.61
N ARG A 212 -5.09 9.39 -15.40
CA ARG A 212 -5.79 8.97 -16.64
C ARG A 212 -6.90 7.96 -16.40
N SER A 213 -6.93 7.31 -15.24
CA SER A 213 -7.89 6.25 -14.95
C SER A 213 -9.30 6.77 -14.75
N LEU A 214 -10.29 6.01 -15.23
CA LEU A 214 -11.72 6.21 -14.95
C LEU A 214 -12.16 5.54 -13.64
N GLU A 215 -11.24 4.86 -12.95
CA GLU A 215 -11.54 4.22 -11.66
C GLU A 215 -11.65 5.22 -10.51
N TYR A 216 -11.14 6.41 -10.69
CA TYR A 216 -11.12 7.48 -9.69
C TYR A 216 -11.87 8.70 -10.20
N THR A 217 -12.70 9.29 -9.36
CA THR A 217 -13.28 10.62 -9.58
C THR A 217 -12.20 11.70 -9.55
N ARG A 218 -12.51 12.92 -9.95
CA ARG A 218 -11.59 14.06 -9.85
C ARG A 218 -11.14 14.30 -8.41
N GLU A 219 -12.07 14.15 -7.46
CA GLU A 219 -11.78 14.33 -6.04
C GLU A 219 -10.86 13.20 -5.51
N GLU A 220 -11.17 11.95 -5.81
CA GLU A 220 -10.33 10.82 -5.41
C GLU A 220 -8.91 10.91 -5.98
N LYS A 221 -8.72 11.48 -7.18
CA LYS A 221 -7.38 11.73 -7.76
C LYS A 221 -6.58 12.76 -6.97
N LYS A 222 -7.22 13.85 -6.53
CA LYS A 222 -6.58 14.84 -5.65
C LYS A 222 -6.25 14.21 -4.30
N ASN A 223 -7.18 13.45 -3.75
CA ASN A 223 -7.05 12.77 -2.48
C ASN A 223 -6.00 11.66 -2.51
N TRP A 224 -5.75 11.04 -3.68
CA TRP A 224 -4.68 10.06 -3.87
C TRP A 224 -3.29 10.67 -3.57
N LEU A 225 -3.03 11.91 -4.03
CA LEU A 225 -1.79 12.62 -3.73
C LEU A 225 -1.72 13.07 -2.26
N LYS A 226 -2.82 13.56 -1.71
CA LYS A 226 -2.91 13.96 -0.29
C LYS A 226 -2.73 12.76 0.65
N GLY A 227 -3.30 11.61 0.28
CA GLY A 227 -3.20 10.36 1.03
C GLY A 227 -1.76 9.86 1.15
N ILE A 228 -0.95 9.99 0.11
CA ILE A 228 0.48 9.67 0.18
C ILE A 228 1.19 10.54 1.21
N ALA A 229 0.92 11.86 1.21
CA ALA A 229 1.55 12.78 2.14
C ALA A 229 1.13 12.48 3.59
N LEU A 230 -0.17 12.26 3.83
CA LEU A 230 -0.70 11.90 5.13
C LEU A 230 -0.10 10.58 5.65
N SER A 231 -0.08 9.55 4.80
CA SER A 231 0.44 8.22 5.17
C SER A 231 1.95 8.24 5.41
N ARG A 232 2.71 9.05 4.67
CA ARG A 232 4.14 9.24 4.93
C ARG A 232 4.38 9.89 6.29
N ALA A 233 3.60 10.92 6.63
CA ALA A 233 3.71 11.57 7.94
C ALA A 233 3.38 10.59 9.08
N ALA A 234 2.38 9.71 8.90
CA ALA A 234 2.02 8.69 9.87
C ALA A 234 3.13 7.63 10.03
N THR A 235 3.64 7.09 8.94
CA THR A 235 4.63 6.01 9.00
C THR A 235 5.99 6.48 9.47
N SER A 236 6.35 7.75 9.33
CA SER A 236 7.59 8.30 9.93
C SER A 236 7.57 8.28 11.47
N SER A 237 6.40 8.15 12.09
CA SER A 237 6.24 8.05 13.55
C SER A 237 6.05 6.61 14.06
N VAL A 238 5.72 5.67 13.17
CA VAL A 238 5.25 4.31 13.55
C VAL A 238 6.19 3.19 13.09
N ILE A 239 7.09 3.48 12.14
CA ILE A 239 8.07 2.53 11.61
C ILE A 239 9.45 2.83 12.14
#